data_74f4e6299d0abeedc511b901b641fc8f
#
_entry.id   74f4e6299d0abeedc511b901b641fc8f
#
_cell.length_a   1.000
_cell.length_b   1.000
_cell.length_c   1.000
_cell.angle_alpha   90.00
_cell.angle_beta   90.00
_cell.angle_gamma   90.00
#
_symmetry.space_group_name_H-M   'P 1'
#
loop_
_entity.id
_entity.type
_entity.pdbx_description
1 polymer ?
#
loop_
_entity_poly.entity_id
_entity_poly.type
_entity_poly.pdbx_seq_one_letter_code
_entity_poly.pdbx_strand_id
1 'polypeptide(L)'
;MWVNDRQNEIYTIVKYRANKNLVGSYPTIEFTTNVERGEPSQFPSVYIHFMPSMEQGGDLEQKGINAFLCGVQVQVTVTKEMGEKACETVSWEVLSQFKALSFSVNMMPEFIRTGNADIRQMTFRVRRTIGANNTIGG
;
A
#
# COMPACT_ATOMS: atom_id res chain seq x y z
N MET A 1 -10.48 -17.42 0.19
CA MET A 1 -9.45 -17.80 1.15
C MET A 1 -9.17 -16.65 2.12
N TRP A 2 -9.02 -16.95 3.40
CA TRP A 2 -8.91 -15.89 4.42
C TRP A 2 -7.70 -14.96 4.22
N VAL A 3 -6.58 -15.47 3.69
CA VAL A 3 -5.40 -14.65 3.41
C VAL A 3 -5.74 -13.55 2.41
N ASN A 4 -6.37 -13.91 1.30
CA ASN A 4 -6.76 -12.93 0.28
C ASN A 4 -7.84 -11.99 0.80
N ASP A 5 -8.75 -12.49 1.64
CA ASP A 5 -9.79 -11.67 2.25
C ASP A 5 -9.19 -10.61 3.16
N ARG A 6 -8.16 -10.97 3.93
CA ARG A 6 -7.44 -10.00 4.78
C ARG A 6 -6.72 -8.93 3.95
N GLN A 7 -6.10 -9.33 2.85
CA GLN A 7 -5.44 -8.37 1.96
C GLN A 7 -6.46 -7.39 1.36
N ASN A 8 -7.61 -7.88 0.92
CA ASN A 8 -8.66 -7.02 0.39
C ASN A 8 -9.21 -6.07 1.45
N GLU A 9 -9.36 -6.53 2.67
CA GLU A 9 -9.80 -5.72 3.80
C GLU A 9 -8.80 -4.59 4.08
N ILE A 10 -7.51 -4.92 4.11
CA ILE A 10 -6.44 -3.94 4.32
C ILE A 10 -6.48 -2.86 3.22
N TYR A 11 -6.54 -3.29 1.96
CA TYR A 11 -6.61 -2.36 0.84
C TYR A 11 -7.81 -1.42 0.97
N THR A 12 -8.97 -1.96 1.27
CA THR A 12 -10.20 -1.18 1.39
C THR A 12 -10.10 -0.14 2.50
N ILE A 13 -9.58 -0.53 3.66
CA ILE A 13 -9.43 0.37 4.80
C ILE A 13 -8.43 1.49 4.49
N VAL A 14 -7.26 1.14 3.98
CA VAL A 14 -6.21 2.11 3.65
C VAL A 14 -6.71 3.08 2.58
N LYS A 15 -7.31 2.57 1.53
CA LYS A 15 -7.87 3.40 0.45
C LYS A 15 -8.90 4.38 1.00
N TYR A 16 -9.85 3.90 1.80
CA TYR A 16 -10.91 4.73 2.34
C TYR A 16 -10.35 5.84 3.23
N ARG A 17 -9.48 5.49 4.16
CA ARG A 17 -8.93 6.45 5.13
C ARG A 17 -7.99 7.46 4.48
N ALA A 18 -7.11 7.00 3.61
CA ALA A 18 -6.19 7.89 2.91
C ALA A 18 -6.94 8.83 1.95
N ASN A 19 -7.90 8.29 1.20
CA ASN A 19 -8.70 9.10 0.29
C ASN A 19 -9.46 10.20 1.02
N LYS A 20 -10.04 9.87 2.18
CA LYS A 20 -10.77 10.84 2.99
C LYS A 20 -9.89 12.03 3.36
N ASN A 21 -8.62 11.78 3.65
CA ASN A 21 -7.69 12.82 4.07
C ASN A 21 -7.04 13.57 2.89
N LEU A 22 -7.02 12.97 1.71
CA LEU A 22 -6.29 13.50 0.56
C LEU A 22 -7.18 14.10 -0.53
N VAL A 23 -8.42 13.67 -0.65
CA VAL A 23 -9.30 14.06 -1.77
C VAL A 23 -9.57 15.56 -1.81
N GLY A 24 -9.57 16.23 -0.65
CA GLY A 24 -9.75 17.67 -0.60
C GLY A 24 -8.66 18.44 -1.30
N SER A 25 -7.41 17.99 -1.18
CA SER A 25 -6.26 18.62 -1.83
C SER A 25 -5.93 17.99 -3.19
N TYR A 26 -6.29 16.72 -3.38
CA TYR A 26 -5.98 15.97 -4.60
C TYR A 26 -7.25 15.26 -5.10
N PRO A 27 -8.19 16.03 -5.71
CA PRO A 27 -9.50 15.45 -6.07
C PRO A 27 -9.44 14.36 -7.15
N THR A 28 -8.35 14.29 -7.90
CA THR A 28 -8.18 13.26 -8.94
C THR A 28 -7.34 12.07 -8.49
N ILE A 29 -7.10 11.96 -7.18
CA ILE A 29 -6.30 10.83 -6.64
C ILE A 29 -6.94 9.49 -7.00
N GLU A 30 -6.10 8.53 -7.38
CA GLU A 30 -6.52 7.21 -7.81
C GLU A 30 -5.75 6.14 -7.03
N PHE A 31 -6.47 5.12 -6.55
CA PHE A 31 -5.87 3.96 -5.88
C PHE A 31 -6.08 2.72 -6.74
N THR A 32 -5.07 1.88 -6.84
CA THR A 32 -5.17 0.64 -7.61
C THR A 32 -4.29 -0.46 -7.03
N THR A 33 -4.72 -1.70 -7.24
CA THR A 33 -3.92 -2.90 -6.99
C THR A 33 -3.61 -3.64 -8.28
N ASN A 34 -4.09 -3.14 -9.42
CA ASN A 34 -4.00 -3.83 -10.70
C ASN A 34 -2.64 -3.61 -11.36
N VAL A 35 -1.77 -4.64 -11.33
CA VAL A 35 -0.45 -4.61 -11.95
C VAL A 35 -0.47 -4.54 -13.46
N GLU A 36 -1.54 -5.01 -14.08
CA GLU A 36 -1.63 -5.09 -15.55
C GLU A 36 -2.15 -3.80 -16.18
N ARG A 37 -2.49 -2.83 -15.37
CA ARG A 37 -3.11 -1.60 -15.82
C ARG A 37 -2.22 -0.74 -16.70
N GLY A 38 -0.88 -0.88 -16.57
CA GLY A 38 0.05 -0.03 -17.29
C GLY A 38 0.20 1.32 -16.64
N GLU A 39 0.25 2.40 -17.43
CA GLU A 39 0.45 3.73 -16.89
C GLU A 39 -0.80 4.27 -16.19
N PRO A 40 -0.63 5.04 -15.10
CA PRO A 40 -1.77 5.66 -14.41
C PRO A 40 -2.54 6.59 -15.34
N SER A 41 -3.87 6.59 -15.20
CA SER A 41 -4.74 7.46 -15.96
C SER A 41 -5.05 8.77 -15.23
N GLN A 42 -4.86 8.79 -13.91
CA GLN A 42 -5.10 9.98 -13.08
C GLN A 42 -3.96 10.12 -12.08
N PHE A 43 -3.74 11.36 -11.62
CA PHE A 43 -2.69 11.68 -10.66
C PHE A 43 -3.24 12.51 -9.52
N PRO A 44 -2.75 12.36 -8.27
CA PRO A 44 -1.76 11.36 -7.85
C PRO A 44 -2.28 9.93 -8.02
N SER A 45 -1.39 9.02 -8.39
CA SER A 45 -1.73 7.61 -8.48
C SER A 45 -1.05 6.84 -7.36
N VAL A 46 -1.83 6.07 -6.60
CA VAL A 46 -1.32 5.25 -5.51
C VAL A 46 -1.52 3.78 -5.90
N TYR A 47 -0.41 3.10 -6.14
CA TYR A 47 -0.41 1.68 -6.47
C TYR A 47 -0.01 0.89 -5.22
N ILE A 48 -0.94 0.09 -4.71
CA ILE A 48 -0.73 -0.74 -3.52
C ILE A 48 -0.57 -2.18 -3.99
N HIS A 49 0.64 -2.69 -3.89
CA HIS A 49 1.00 -4.03 -4.36
C HIS A 49 1.26 -4.95 -3.17
N PHE A 50 0.43 -5.98 -3.04
CA PHE A 50 0.67 -7.02 -2.04
C PHE A 50 1.71 -7.98 -2.59
N MET A 51 2.85 -8.07 -1.89
CA MET A 51 3.93 -8.97 -2.26
C MET A 51 3.54 -10.41 -1.92
N PRO A 52 4.20 -11.40 -2.54
CA PRO A 52 3.89 -12.79 -2.21
C PRO A 52 3.95 -13.04 -0.71
N SER A 53 2.88 -13.63 -0.16
CA SER A 53 2.77 -13.89 1.27
C SER A 53 3.57 -15.14 1.67
N MET A 54 4.15 -15.11 2.87
CA MET A 54 4.89 -16.22 3.43
C MET A 54 4.18 -16.74 4.67
N GLU A 55 4.00 -18.05 4.75
CA GLU A 55 3.42 -18.68 5.93
C GLU A 55 4.32 -18.47 7.15
N GLN A 56 3.69 -18.19 8.29
CA GLN A 56 4.36 -17.97 9.56
C GLN A 56 3.71 -18.83 10.64
N GLY A 57 4.51 -19.27 11.60
CA GLY A 57 4.00 -19.99 12.77
C GLY A 57 3.33 -21.31 12.45
N GLY A 58 3.70 -21.94 11.35
CA GLY A 58 3.16 -23.24 10.98
C GLY A 58 3.61 -24.34 11.95
N ASP A 59 2.68 -25.23 12.27
CA ASP A 59 2.94 -26.42 13.06
C ASP A 59 2.93 -27.63 12.12
N LEU A 60 3.81 -28.60 12.37
CA LEU A 60 3.88 -29.79 11.54
C LEU A 60 2.59 -30.60 11.47
N GLU A 61 1.74 -30.47 12.48
CA GLU A 61 0.47 -31.18 12.53
C GLU A 61 -0.68 -30.39 11.90
N GLN A 62 -0.47 -29.12 11.55
CA GLN A 62 -1.53 -28.29 11.01
C GLN A 62 -1.63 -28.40 9.51
N LYS A 63 -2.87 -28.54 9.05
CA LYS A 63 -3.17 -28.68 7.64
C LYS A 63 -3.57 -27.35 7.00
N GLY A 64 -3.67 -26.27 7.79
CA GLY A 64 -4.06 -24.95 7.32
C GLY A 64 -3.00 -23.92 7.65
N ILE A 65 -3.20 -22.72 7.11
CA ILE A 65 -2.32 -21.58 7.37
C ILE A 65 -2.83 -20.86 8.61
N ASN A 66 -1.99 -20.72 9.64
CA ASN A 66 -2.35 -20.01 10.88
C ASN A 66 -2.06 -18.52 10.83
N ALA A 67 -0.98 -18.17 10.16
CA ALA A 67 -0.54 -16.79 10.06
C ALA A 67 0.28 -16.62 8.79
N PHE A 68 0.34 -15.40 8.29
CA PHE A 68 1.19 -15.11 7.14
C PHE A 68 1.85 -13.74 7.31
N LEU A 69 3.03 -13.61 6.70
CA LEU A 69 3.70 -12.31 6.62
C LEU A 69 3.13 -11.56 5.44
N CYS A 70 2.42 -10.48 5.73
CA CYS A 70 1.84 -9.61 4.71
C CYS A 70 2.81 -8.47 4.41
N GLY A 71 3.46 -8.55 3.26
CA GLY A 71 4.33 -7.48 2.76
C GLY A 71 3.58 -6.65 1.72
N VAL A 72 3.75 -5.35 1.78
CA VAL A 72 3.09 -4.43 0.85
C VAL A 72 4.12 -3.44 0.33
N GLN A 73 4.13 -3.26 -0.97
CA GLN A 73 4.90 -2.19 -1.61
C GLN A 73 3.93 -1.18 -2.17
N VAL A 74 4.17 0.09 -1.87
CA VAL A 74 3.33 1.19 -2.35
C VAL A 74 4.17 2.08 -3.23
N GLN A 75 3.63 2.43 -4.39
CA GLN A 75 4.24 3.40 -5.30
C GLN A 75 3.26 4.55 -5.50
N VAL A 76 3.76 5.77 -5.27
CA VAL A 76 2.98 6.99 -5.47
C VAL A 76 3.58 7.74 -6.63
N THR A 77 2.77 8.03 -7.63
CA THR A 77 3.19 8.74 -8.85
C THR A 77 2.41 10.04 -8.98
N VAL A 78 3.12 11.11 -9.23
CA VAL A 78 2.54 12.44 -9.50
C VAL A 78 3.15 12.99 -10.79
N THR A 79 2.48 13.96 -11.38
CA THR A 79 3.04 14.67 -12.53
C THR A 79 4.13 15.64 -12.06
N LYS A 80 5.02 16.00 -12.98
CA LYS A 80 6.06 16.99 -12.72
C LYS A 80 5.46 18.31 -12.21
N GLU A 81 4.33 18.71 -12.78
CA GLU A 81 3.65 19.95 -12.40
C GLU A 81 3.11 19.93 -10.98
N MET A 82 2.67 18.77 -10.50
CA MET A 82 2.22 18.61 -9.10
C MET A 82 3.36 18.75 -8.12
N GLY A 83 4.56 18.36 -8.54
CA GLY A 83 5.79 18.53 -7.77
C GLY A 83 6.07 17.44 -6.75
N GLU A 84 7.31 17.45 -6.25
CA GLU A 84 7.78 16.45 -5.28
C GLU A 84 7.05 16.53 -3.95
N LYS A 85 6.66 17.75 -3.54
CA LYS A 85 5.93 17.94 -2.29
C LYS A 85 4.60 17.19 -2.26
N ALA A 86 3.89 17.20 -3.38
CA ALA A 86 2.63 16.45 -3.50
C ALA A 86 2.90 14.95 -3.36
N CYS A 87 3.95 14.44 -4.02
CA CYS A 87 4.33 13.05 -3.92
C CYS A 87 4.66 12.64 -2.48
N GLU A 88 5.42 13.48 -1.78
CA GLU A 88 5.75 13.26 -0.37
C GLU A 88 4.50 13.24 0.50
N THR A 89 3.63 14.24 0.34
CA THR A 89 2.42 14.36 1.15
C THR A 89 1.54 13.12 1.02
N VAL A 90 1.32 12.65 -0.21
CA VAL A 90 0.51 11.47 -0.47
C VAL A 90 1.18 10.23 0.10
N SER A 91 2.49 10.07 -0.13
CA SER A 91 3.22 8.89 0.34
C SER A 91 3.18 8.76 1.87
N TRP A 92 3.45 9.84 2.58
CA TRP A 92 3.46 9.81 4.04
C TRP A 92 2.05 9.61 4.62
N GLU A 93 1.02 10.13 3.97
CA GLU A 93 -0.36 9.87 4.42
C GLU A 93 -0.74 8.40 4.27
N VAL A 94 -0.43 7.79 3.12
CA VAL A 94 -0.71 6.38 2.91
C VAL A 94 0.08 5.52 3.90
N LEU A 95 1.35 5.86 4.12
CA LEU A 95 2.19 5.17 5.10
C LEU A 95 1.56 5.23 6.50
N SER A 96 1.06 6.40 6.90
CA SER A 96 0.45 6.57 8.23
C SER A 96 -0.77 5.67 8.39
N GLN A 97 -1.52 5.42 7.34
CA GLN A 97 -2.67 4.52 7.41
C GLN A 97 -2.23 3.06 7.62
N PHE A 98 -1.15 2.64 6.97
CA PHE A 98 -0.59 1.31 7.24
C PHE A 98 -0.08 1.20 8.67
N LYS A 99 0.58 2.24 9.18
CA LYS A 99 1.05 2.23 10.57
C LYS A 99 -0.12 2.16 11.56
N ALA A 100 -1.23 2.80 11.25
CA ALA A 100 -2.44 2.71 12.07
C ALA A 100 -3.01 1.28 12.10
N LEU A 101 -2.69 0.47 11.09
CA LEU A 101 -3.06 -0.93 11.04
C LEU A 101 -1.95 -1.86 11.56
N SER A 102 -1.00 -1.30 12.33
CA SER A 102 0.09 -2.03 12.98
C SER A 102 1.13 -2.62 12.03
N PHE A 103 1.26 -2.06 10.85
CA PHE A 103 2.35 -2.43 9.95
C PHE A 103 3.65 -1.76 10.38
N SER A 104 4.75 -2.50 10.24
CA SER A 104 6.10 -1.99 10.46
C SER A 104 6.67 -1.51 9.13
N VAL A 105 7.50 -0.48 9.16
CA VAL A 105 8.13 0.08 7.96
C VAL A 105 9.41 -0.69 7.66
N ASN A 106 9.48 -1.30 6.46
CA ASN A 106 10.69 -1.96 5.95
C ASN A 106 11.56 -0.98 5.19
N MET A 107 10.90 -0.10 4.43
CA MET A 107 11.58 0.89 3.61
C MET A 107 10.74 2.16 3.67
N MET A 108 11.35 3.24 4.14
CA MET A 108 10.68 4.55 4.20
C MET A 108 10.47 5.11 2.80
N PRO A 109 9.49 6.02 2.62
CA PRO A 109 9.27 6.64 1.32
C PRO A 109 10.52 7.28 0.76
N GLU A 110 10.86 6.90 -0.46
CA GLU A 110 12.03 7.43 -1.19
C GLU A 110 11.67 7.66 -2.63
N PHE A 111 12.24 8.71 -3.23
CA PHE A 111 12.09 8.94 -4.65
C PHE A 111 12.87 7.89 -5.43
N ILE A 112 12.27 7.41 -6.51
CA ILE A 112 12.92 6.46 -7.41
C ILE A 112 13.03 7.09 -8.81
N ARG A 113 14.04 6.64 -9.58
CA ARG A 113 14.18 7.06 -10.96
C ARG A 113 13.14 6.34 -11.81
N THR A 114 12.43 7.10 -12.62
CA THR A 114 11.37 6.56 -13.45
C THR A 114 11.73 6.45 -14.93
N GLY A 115 12.78 7.12 -15.35
CA GLY A 115 13.09 7.22 -16.79
C GLY A 115 12.12 8.14 -17.55
N ASN A 116 11.11 8.65 -16.90
CA ASN A 116 10.13 9.58 -17.50
C ASN A 116 10.23 10.92 -16.79
N ALA A 117 10.67 11.95 -17.50
CA ALA A 117 10.87 13.29 -16.93
C ALA A 117 9.57 13.99 -16.52
N ASP A 118 8.43 13.52 -17.02
CA ASP A 118 7.14 14.14 -16.78
C ASP A 118 6.46 13.68 -15.48
N ILE A 119 7.03 12.71 -14.79
CA ILE A 119 6.48 12.19 -13.55
C ILE A 119 7.53 12.19 -12.43
N ARG A 120 7.02 12.13 -11.19
CA ARG A 120 7.82 11.91 -9.98
C ARG A 120 7.20 10.74 -9.24
N GLN A 121 8.02 9.86 -8.72
CA GLN A 121 7.54 8.64 -8.09
C GLN A 121 8.29 8.36 -6.79
N MET A 122 7.55 8.00 -5.75
CA MET A 122 8.11 7.50 -4.50
C MET A 122 7.63 6.09 -4.25
N THR A 123 8.43 5.33 -3.53
CA THR A 123 8.05 3.98 -3.12
C THR A 123 8.38 3.78 -1.65
N PHE A 124 7.58 2.94 -0.97
CA PHE A 124 7.88 2.48 0.38
C PHE A 124 7.38 1.05 0.55
N ARG A 125 7.83 0.40 1.61
CA ARG A 125 7.43 -0.98 1.93
C ARG A 125 7.09 -1.10 3.40
N VAL A 126 6.04 -1.87 3.67
CA VAL A 126 5.58 -2.17 5.02
C VAL A 126 5.27 -3.65 5.13
N ARG A 127 5.24 -4.16 6.36
CA ARG A 127 4.91 -5.56 6.60
C ARG A 127 4.21 -5.74 7.95
N ARG A 128 3.40 -6.78 8.04
CA ARG A 128 2.76 -7.19 9.28
C ARG A 128 2.52 -8.70 9.21
N THR A 129 2.78 -9.40 10.32
CA THR A 129 2.36 -10.80 10.46
C THR A 129 0.89 -10.79 10.89
N ILE A 130 0.05 -11.51 10.14
CA ILE A 130 -1.40 -11.56 10.36
C ILE A 130 -1.79 -13.00 10.67
N GLY A 131 -2.38 -13.21 11.85
CA GLY A 131 -2.93 -14.49 12.22
C GLY A 131 -4.38 -14.64 11.79
N ALA A 132 -4.84 -15.89 11.69
CA ALA A 132 -6.21 -16.18 11.25
C ALA A 132 -7.26 -15.50 12.11
N ASN A 133 -6.96 -15.29 13.40
CA ASN A 133 -7.89 -14.69 14.35
C ASN A 133 -7.62 -13.21 14.61
N ASN A 134 -6.67 -12.60 13.90
CA ASN A 134 -6.41 -11.17 14.06
C ASN A 134 -7.52 -10.32 13.46
N THR A 135 -7.79 -9.20 14.11
CA THR A 135 -8.71 -8.18 13.60
C THR A 135 -7.89 -7.10 12.92
N ILE A 136 -8.30 -6.72 11.70
CA ILE A 136 -7.67 -5.62 10.97
C ILE A 136 -8.46 -4.34 11.27
N GLY A 137 -7.75 -3.28 11.62
CA GLY A 137 -8.37 -1.97 11.83
C GLY A 137 -9.20 -1.87 13.10
N GLY A 138 -9.09 -2.88 13.96
CA GLY A 138 -9.85 -2.93 15.21
C GLY A 138 -9.27 -2.08 16.31
#